data_33605eec6bdf22c02437ed774ca6bbaa
#
_entry.id   33605eec6bdf22c02437ed774ca6bbaa
#
_cell.length_a   1.000
_cell.length_b   1.000
_cell.length_c   1.000
_cell.angle_alpha   90.00
_cell.angle_beta   90.00
_cell.angle_gamma   90.00
#
_symmetry.space_group_name_H-M   'P 1'
#
loop_
_entity.id
_entity.type
_entity.pdbx_description
1 polymer ?
#
loop_
_entity_poly.entity_id
_entity_poly.type
_entity_poly.pdbx_seq_one_letter_code
_entity_poly.pdbx_strand_id
1 'polypeptide(L)'
;MIDRRKFIATSSLAAASLMTMESGIFAASGSQKLKKIGFIEGLIHKELKGDWKAALKKAVDFGFTEIEVGSYLGDSAQDFLSYCKGIGLKPFAGFINFTDKTDELKKNLDSLAELQVEYAINYWPWLTGGPFTLENCKQSAAMLNKIGEMVKKYGLTFCWHNHNKEFIAMEDGLPFDYLMKNTDKDLVKCELDIYWVVKGDADPLGVLKKHSGRIKILHVKDMAQGPAQDFECPGSGIIDFPTIFREAANQGIEHYIVERDNCPDGMACLKSSGAYLKNLTF
;
A
#
# COMPACT_ATOMS: atom_id res chain seq x y z
N MET A 1 -23.70 -24.37 -74.15
CA MET A 1 -24.24 -25.26 -73.09
C MET A 1 -23.11 -25.56 -72.16
N ILE A 2 -23.14 -24.88 -71.02
CA ILE A 2 -22.13 -24.99 -69.97
C ILE A 2 -22.56 -26.13 -69.05
N ASP A 3 -21.69 -27.11 -68.91
CA ASP A 3 -21.92 -28.34 -68.17
C ASP A 3 -22.09 -28.09 -66.69
N ARG A 4 -23.27 -28.37 -66.14
CA ARG A 4 -23.68 -28.19 -64.74
C ARG A 4 -22.96 -29.11 -63.75
N ARG A 5 -22.05 -29.95 -64.19
CA ARG A 5 -21.34 -30.93 -63.33
C ARG A 5 -20.00 -30.44 -62.78
N LYS A 6 -19.50 -29.30 -63.24
CA LYS A 6 -18.22 -28.74 -62.75
C LYS A 6 -18.37 -27.63 -61.70
N PHE A 7 -19.61 -27.29 -61.31
CA PHE A 7 -19.84 -26.19 -60.32
C PHE A 7 -20.05 -26.69 -58.88
N ILE A 8 -20.09 -28.00 -58.65
CA ILE A 8 -20.35 -28.57 -57.31
C ILE A 8 -19.07 -29.08 -56.62
N ALA A 9 -17.91 -29.04 -57.28
CA ALA A 9 -16.65 -29.55 -56.67
C ALA A 9 -15.69 -28.52 -56.12
N THR A 10 -16.07 -27.20 -56.08
CA THR A 10 -15.21 -26.12 -55.57
C THR A 10 -15.83 -25.30 -54.46
N SER A 11 -16.95 -25.74 -53.86
CA SER A 11 -17.61 -25.02 -52.78
C SER A 11 -17.57 -25.75 -51.43
N SER A 12 -16.74 -26.78 -51.27
CA SER A 12 -16.71 -27.60 -50.05
C SER A 12 -15.40 -27.52 -49.26
N LEU A 13 -14.56 -26.52 -49.51
CA LEU A 13 -13.29 -26.35 -48.79
C LEU A 13 -13.07 -24.94 -48.19
N ALA A 14 -14.12 -24.19 -47.98
CA ALA A 14 -14.01 -22.84 -47.38
C ALA A 14 -14.96 -22.59 -46.19
N ALA A 15 -15.32 -23.64 -45.46
CA ALA A 15 -16.19 -23.49 -44.28
C ALA A 15 -15.76 -24.38 -43.11
N ALA A 16 -14.45 -24.54 -42.88
CA ALA A 16 -13.93 -25.29 -41.73
C ALA A 16 -12.72 -24.62 -41.08
N SER A 17 -12.74 -23.28 -41.02
CA SER A 17 -11.74 -22.57 -40.22
C SER A 17 -12.33 -21.21 -39.77
N LEU A 18 -13.15 -21.22 -38.73
CA LEU A 18 -13.45 -20.08 -37.86
C LEU A 18 -14.48 -20.51 -36.81
N MET A 19 -14.12 -21.47 -35.97
CA MET A 19 -14.63 -21.66 -34.63
C MET A 19 -13.52 -22.21 -33.76
N THR A 20 -12.41 -21.49 -33.66
CA THR A 20 -11.66 -21.48 -32.41
C THR A 20 -12.42 -20.55 -31.49
N MET A 21 -13.37 -21.12 -30.77
CA MET A 21 -13.81 -20.54 -29.52
C MET A 21 -12.55 -20.26 -28.72
N GLU A 22 -12.22 -18.99 -28.55
CA GLU A 22 -11.45 -18.56 -27.40
C GLU A 22 -12.23 -19.08 -26.22
N SER A 23 -11.92 -20.29 -25.77
CA SER A 23 -12.13 -20.70 -24.40
C SER A 23 -11.29 -19.73 -23.60
N GLY A 24 -11.95 -18.65 -23.16
CA GLY A 24 -11.42 -17.79 -22.10
C GLY A 24 -10.95 -18.74 -21.02
N ILE A 25 -9.67 -18.81 -20.83
CA ILE A 25 -9.06 -19.45 -19.68
C ILE A 25 -9.59 -18.62 -18.50
N PHE A 26 -10.72 -19.03 -17.94
CA PHE A 26 -10.99 -18.77 -16.54
C PHE A 26 -9.84 -19.45 -15.81
N ALA A 27 -8.77 -18.69 -15.58
CA ALA A 27 -7.76 -19.09 -14.63
C ALA A 27 -8.56 -19.37 -13.34
N ALA A 28 -8.65 -20.64 -12.98
CA ALA A 28 -9.15 -21.02 -11.68
C ALA A 28 -8.39 -20.14 -10.69
N SER A 29 -9.09 -19.30 -9.96
CA SER A 29 -8.51 -18.46 -8.92
C SER A 29 -7.98 -19.40 -7.85
N GLY A 30 -6.75 -19.87 -8.06
CA GLY A 30 -6.05 -20.63 -7.03
C GLY A 30 -5.98 -19.73 -5.80
N SER A 31 -6.32 -20.31 -4.64
CA SER A 31 -6.17 -19.64 -3.35
C SER A 31 -4.76 -19.03 -3.23
N GLN A 32 -4.68 -17.71 -3.14
CA GLN A 32 -3.42 -16.97 -3.00
C GLN A 32 -3.12 -16.71 -1.53
N LYS A 33 -1.85 -16.52 -1.20
CA LYS A 33 -1.36 -16.11 0.12
C LYS A 33 -0.43 -14.92 -0.03
N LEU A 34 -0.33 -14.11 1.02
CA LEU A 34 0.66 -13.05 1.07
C LEU A 34 2.08 -13.65 1.04
N LYS A 35 2.92 -13.12 0.17
CA LYS A 35 4.34 -13.50 0.05
C LYS A 35 5.21 -12.75 1.06
N LYS A 36 4.80 -11.53 1.38
CA LYS A 36 5.50 -10.62 2.28
C LYS A 36 4.48 -10.01 3.24
N ILE A 37 4.89 -9.83 4.47
CA ILE A 37 4.10 -9.14 5.50
C ILE A 37 5.04 -8.17 6.18
N GLY A 38 4.66 -6.91 6.23
CA GLY A 38 5.41 -5.86 6.88
C GLY A 38 4.69 -5.31 8.12
N PHE A 39 5.39 -4.47 8.85
CA PHE A 39 4.83 -3.69 9.95
C PHE A 39 5.51 -2.33 10.05
N ILE A 40 4.81 -1.35 10.63
CA ILE A 40 5.39 -0.05 10.96
C ILE A 40 6.09 -0.09 12.32
N GLU A 41 7.28 0.50 12.43
CA GLU A 41 8.05 0.53 13.68
C GLU A 41 7.27 1.14 14.85
N GLY A 42 6.40 2.11 14.57
CA GLY A 42 5.57 2.79 15.55
C GLY A 42 4.73 1.85 16.41
N LEU A 43 4.33 0.71 15.87
CA LEU A 43 3.51 -0.28 16.57
C LEU A 43 4.23 -0.90 17.79
N ILE A 44 5.56 -1.02 17.71
CA ILE A 44 6.40 -1.60 18.79
C ILE A 44 7.48 -0.62 19.29
N HIS A 45 7.23 0.69 19.20
CA HIS A 45 8.21 1.70 19.55
C HIS A 45 8.74 1.59 21.01
N LYS A 46 7.95 1.03 21.93
CA LYS A 46 8.38 0.82 23.33
C LYS A 46 9.46 -0.23 23.43
N GLU A 47 9.28 -1.34 22.74
CA GLU A 47 10.22 -2.47 22.68
C GLU A 47 11.50 -2.07 21.94
N LEU A 48 11.37 -1.27 20.88
CA LEU A 48 12.52 -0.78 20.11
C LEU A 48 13.40 0.18 20.89
N LYS A 49 12.88 0.91 21.88
CA LYS A 49 13.67 1.72 22.81
C LYS A 49 14.47 0.90 23.81
N GLY A 50 14.11 -0.37 24.03
CA GLY A 50 14.82 -1.31 24.87
C GLY A 50 15.82 -2.12 24.06
N ASP A 51 15.63 -3.44 24.00
CA ASP A 51 16.42 -4.35 23.14
C ASP A 51 15.76 -4.43 21.74
N TRP A 52 16.11 -3.50 20.87
CA TRP A 52 15.56 -3.44 19.52
C TRP A 52 15.90 -4.69 18.69
N LYS A 53 17.07 -5.31 18.93
CA LYS A 53 17.47 -6.53 18.23
C LYS A 53 16.55 -7.70 18.59
N ALA A 54 16.30 -7.90 19.88
CA ALA A 54 15.36 -8.92 20.34
C ALA A 54 13.93 -8.64 19.88
N ALA A 55 13.49 -7.36 19.85
CA ALA A 55 12.16 -6.97 19.37
C ALA A 55 11.99 -7.28 17.89
N LEU A 56 12.93 -6.89 17.02
CA LEU A 56 12.89 -7.18 15.58
C LEU A 56 12.97 -8.68 15.31
N LYS A 57 13.82 -9.42 16.04
CA LYS A 57 13.89 -10.89 15.90
C LYS A 57 12.54 -11.56 16.21
N LYS A 58 11.84 -11.12 17.26
CA LYS A 58 10.49 -11.62 17.58
C LYS A 58 9.48 -11.31 16.48
N ALA A 59 9.52 -10.10 15.88
CA ALA A 59 8.66 -9.77 14.75
C ALA A 59 8.89 -10.73 13.57
N VAL A 60 10.16 -11.03 13.25
CA VAL A 60 10.50 -12.02 12.22
C VAL A 60 9.98 -13.42 12.57
N ASP A 61 10.09 -13.85 13.84
CA ASP A 61 9.57 -15.14 14.29
C ASP A 61 8.04 -15.23 14.17
N PHE A 62 7.32 -14.09 14.24
CA PHE A 62 5.89 -14.01 13.96
C PHE A 62 5.57 -14.04 12.45
N GLY A 63 6.59 -13.90 11.59
CA GLY A 63 6.48 -14.03 10.14
C GLY A 63 6.60 -12.75 9.34
N PHE A 64 6.98 -11.65 9.98
CA PHE A 64 7.21 -10.40 9.29
C PHE A 64 8.55 -10.41 8.56
N THR A 65 8.55 -9.87 7.34
CA THR A 65 9.72 -9.82 6.45
C THR A 65 10.10 -8.40 6.04
N GLU A 66 9.22 -7.43 6.29
CA GLU A 66 9.42 -6.03 5.93
C GLU A 66 9.11 -5.14 7.14
N ILE A 67 9.80 -3.99 7.22
CA ILE A 67 9.54 -2.97 8.22
C ILE A 67 9.57 -1.58 7.58
N GLU A 68 8.63 -0.73 7.98
CA GLU A 68 8.62 0.68 7.70
C GLU A 68 9.20 1.43 8.89
N VAL A 69 10.22 2.27 8.64
CA VAL A 69 11.06 2.86 9.67
C VAL A 69 11.19 4.38 9.52
N GLY A 70 11.30 5.08 10.65
CA GLY A 70 11.61 6.51 10.68
C GLY A 70 13.10 6.81 10.61
N SER A 71 13.91 5.93 11.20
CA SER A 71 15.36 6.04 11.24
C SER A 71 15.99 4.68 11.53
N TYR A 72 17.31 4.57 11.43
CA TYR A 72 17.99 3.38 11.91
C TYR A 72 17.98 3.30 13.44
N LEU A 73 18.05 2.08 13.95
CA LEU A 73 18.19 1.76 15.37
C LEU A 73 19.63 1.36 15.67
N GLY A 74 20.07 1.67 16.89
CA GLY A 74 21.46 1.41 17.30
C GLY A 74 22.41 2.54 16.89
N ASP A 75 23.69 2.20 16.70
CA ASP A 75 24.78 3.19 16.59
C ASP A 75 24.99 3.68 15.14
N SER A 76 24.60 2.90 14.14
CA SER A 76 24.77 3.27 12.74
C SER A 76 23.75 2.59 11.82
N ALA A 77 23.48 3.22 10.66
CA ALA A 77 22.64 2.62 9.62
C ALA A 77 23.24 1.30 9.12
N GLN A 78 24.57 1.20 9.00
CA GLN A 78 25.25 -0.02 8.55
C GLN A 78 25.02 -1.19 9.52
N ASP A 79 25.11 -0.98 10.83
CA ASP A 79 24.87 -2.04 11.83
C ASP A 79 23.41 -2.46 11.84
N PHE A 80 22.49 -1.50 11.75
CA PHE A 80 21.07 -1.76 11.64
C PHE A 80 20.73 -2.61 10.41
N LEU A 81 21.18 -2.20 9.23
CA LEU A 81 20.97 -2.93 7.98
C LEU A 81 21.60 -4.32 7.99
N SER A 82 22.82 -4.44 8.55
CA SER A 82 23.51 -5.73 8.69
C SER A 82 22.72 -6.68 9.59
N TYR A 83 22.22 -6.19 10.71
CA TYR A 83 21.39 -6.97 11.61
C TYR A 83 20.06 -7.38 10.94
N CYS A 84 19.33 -6.44 10.34
CA CYS A 84 18.08 -6.71 9.65
C CYS A 84 18.27 -7.78 8.56
N LYS A 85 19.31 -7.65 7.73
CA LYS A 85 19.67 -8.65 6.73
C LYS A 85 19.95 -10.03 7.35
N GLY A 86 20.67 -10.06 8.48
CA GLY A 86 21.01 -11.29 9.17
C GLY A 86 19.81 -12.07 9.70
N ILE A 87 18.74 -11.39 10.06
CA ILE A 87 17.48 -12.00 10.53
C ILE A 87 16.40 -12.16 9.43
N GLY A 88 16.66 -11.70 8.20
CA GLY A 88 15.71 -11.79 7.09
C GLY A 88 14.61 -10.72 7.13
N LEU A 89 14.85 -9.57 7.78
CA LEU A 89 13.96 -8.43 7.80
C LEU A 89 14.48 -7.35 6.84
N LYS A 90 13.60 -6.74 6.05
CA LYS A 90 13.95 -5.69 5.10
C LYS A 90 13.34 -4.35 5.52
N PRO A 91 14.13 -3.34 5.89
CA PRO A 91 13.66 -1.96 5.85
C PRO A 91 13.30 -1.62 4.41
N PHE A 92 12.03 -1.31 4.13
CA PHE A 92 11.57 -1.13 2.74
C PHE A 92 11.03 0.26 2.46
N ALA A 93 10.52 0.94 3.47
CA ALA A 93 9.96 2.28 3.39
C ALA A 93 10.34 3.10 4.61
N GLY A 94 10.33 4.42 4.45
CA GLY A 94 10.51 5.34 5.56
C GLY A 94 9.82 6.66 5.32
N PHE A 95 9.54 7.41 6.37
CA PHE A 95 8.72 8.60 6.26
C PHE A 95 9.54 9.88 6.03
N ILE A 96 8.88 10.84 5.37
CA ILE A 96 9.37 12.19 5.10
C ILE A 96 8.33 13.24 5.50
N ASN A 97 8.79 14.42 5.83
CA ASN A 97 7.91 15.54 6.17
C ASN A 97 7.18 16.10 4.94
N PHE A 98 5.96 16.59 5.16
CA PHE A 98 5.22 17.38 4.18
C PHE A 98 5.69 18.84 4.24
N THR A 99 6.72 19.15 3.47
CA THR A 99 7.38 20.46 3.51
C THR A 99 7.89 20.87 2.15
N ASP A 100 7.89 22.20 1.86
CA ASP A 100 8.53 22.78 0.69
C ASP A 100 9.96 23.29 0.97
N LYS A 101 10.41 23.15 2.22
CA LYS A 101 11.76 23.52 2.63
C LYS A 101 12.76 22.50 2.09
N THR A 102 13.43 22.87 1.03
CA THR A 102 14.34 21.96 0.30
C THR A 102 15.39 21.31 1.21
N ASP A 103 15.98 22.07 2.14
CA ASP A 103 17.04 21.53 3.02
C ASP A 103 16.49 20.51 4.03
N GLU A 104 15.27 20.73 4.55
CA GLU A 104 14.59 19.78 5.45
C GLU A 104 14.26 18.49 4.72
N LEU A 105 13.66 18.60 3.53
CA LEU A 105 13.31 17.44 2.72
C LEU A 105 14.56 16.68 2.28
N LYS A 106 15.63 17.39 1.89
CA LYS A 106 16.91 16.78 1.56
C LYS A 106 17.47 15.97 2.73
N LYS A 107 17.44 16.52 3.96
CA LYS A 107 17.89 15.81 5.17
C LYS A 107 17.11 14.52 5.40
N ASN A 108 15.78 14.55 5.22
CA ASN A 108 14.98 13.32 5.32
C ASN A 108 15.40 12.30 4.26
N LEU A 109 15.57 12.73 3.01
CA LEU A 109 15.94 11.85 1.91
C LEU A 109 17.37 11.28 2.03
N ASP A 110 18.31 12.05 2.54
CA ASP A 110 19.66 11.58 2.84
C ASP A 110 19.61 10.45 3.88
N SER A 111 18.78 10.59 4.94
CA SER A 111 18.56 9.53 5.95
C SER A 111 17.91 8.28 5.35
N LEU A 112 16.95 8.44 4.44
CA LEU A 112 16.33 7.29 3.75
C LEU A 112 17.30 6.58 2.81
N ALA A 113 18.19 7.33 2.17
CA ALA A 113 19.24 6.76 1.32
C ALA A 113 20.24 5.92 2.15
N GLU A 114 20.59 6.36 3.38
CA GLU A 114 21.41 5.56 4.31
C GLU A 114 20.71 4.25 4.71
N LEU A 115 19.38 4.26 4.84
CA LEU A 115 18.57 3.09 5.17
C LEU A 115 18.30 2.16 3.97
N GLN A 116 18.71 2.56 2.75
CA GLN A 116 18.53 1.79 1.51
C GLN A 116 17.08 1.34 1.26
N VAL A 117 16.11 2.15 1.67
CA VAL A 117 14.69 1.88 1.46
C VAL A 117 14.27 2.11 0.00
N GLU A 118 13.11 1.60 -0.39
CA GLU A 118 12.57 1.75 -1.75
C GLU A 118 11.52 2.85 -1.85
N TYR A 119 10.84 3.13 -0.73
CA TYR A 119 9.73 4.07 -0.66
C TYR A 119 9.98 5.18 0.35
N ALA A 120 9.58 6.40 -0.03
CA ALA A 120 9.50 7.55 0.86
C ALA A 120 8.02 7.88 1.10
N ILE A 121 7.57 7.85 2.36
CA ILE A 121 6.17 7.98 2.73
C ILE A 121 5.91 9.33 3.40
N ASN A 122 4.85 10.01 2.99
CA ASN A 122 4.31 11.16 3.71
C ASN A 122 2.95 10.82 4.31
N TYR A 123 2.83 10.85 5.64
CA TYR A 123 1.60 10.47 6.32
C TYR A 123 0.53 11.56 6.33
N TRP A 124 0.93 12.82 6.31
CA TRP A 124 -0.02 13.93 6.47
C TRP A 124 0.15 14.97 5.38
N PRO A 125 -0.51 14.82 4.22
CA PRO A 125 -0.48 15.82 3.15
C PRO A 125 -1.37 17.02 3.47
N TRP A 126 -1.41 17.41 4.76
CA TRP A 126 -2.31 18.42 5.28
C TRP A 126 -1.61 19.74 5.55
N LEU A 127 -2.12 20.82 4.99
CA LEU A 127 -1.67 22.18 5.26
C LEU A 127 -2.28 22.75 6.56
N THR A 128 -3.43 22.21 6.94
CA THR A 128 -4.17 22.64 8.16
C THR A 128 -4.69 21.43 8.92
N GLY A 129 -5.00 21.61 10.20
CA GLY A 129 -5.62 20.57 11.03
C GLY A 129 -7.11 20.33 10.74
N GLY A 130 -7.76 21.20 9.96
CA GLY A 130 -9.18 21.12 9.62
C GLY A 130 -9.52 20.20 8.46
N PRO A 131 -10.79 20.16 8.03
CA PRO A 131 -11.22 19.49 6.80
C PRO A 131 -10.53 20.09 5.58
N PHE A 132 -10.40 19.30 4.51
CA PHE A 132 -9.92 19.81 3.25
C PHE A 132 -10.94 20.78 2.61
N THR A 133 -10.43 21.87 2.08
CA THR A 133 -11.12 22.72 1.13
C THR A 133 -10.54 22.49 -0.26
N LEU A 134 -11.23 22.93 -1.31
CA LEU A 134 -10.69 22.85 -2.66
C LEU A 134 -9.32 23.57 -2.79
N GLU A 135 -9.18 24.70 -2.12
CA GLU A 135 -7.90 25.45 -2.10
C GLU A 135 -6.81 24.66 -1.38
N ASN A 136 -7.10 24.04 -0.25
CA ASN A 136 -6.12 23.15 0.43
C ASN A 136 -5.72 21.98 -0.48
N CYS A 137 -6.66 21.36 -1.19
CA CYS A 137 -6.37 20.27 -2.13
C CYS A 137 -5.44 20.72 -3.29
N LYS A 138 -5.66 21.91 -3.85
CA LYS A 138 -4.79 22.49 -4.88
C LYS A 138 -3.36 22.65 -4.38
N GLN A 139 -3.21 23.25 -3.19
CA GLN A 139 -1.91 23.47 -2.58
C GLN A 139 -1.22 22.15 -2.19
N SER A 140 -1.97 21.20 -1.61
CA SER A 140 -1.43 19.87 -1.28
C SER A 140 -1.00 19.10 -2.52
N ALA A 141 -1.79 19.10 -3.60
CA ALA A 141 -1.40 18.45 -4.86
C ALA A 141 -0.12 19.05 -5.47
N ALA A 142 0.00 20.38 -5.46
CA ALA A 142 1.21 21.06 -5.92
C ALA A 142 2.43 20.68 -5.07
N MET A 143 2.27 20.62 -3.74
CA MET A 143 3.33 20.23 -2.80
C MET A 143 3.73 18.77 -3.01
N LEU A 144 2.76 17.84 -3.13
CA LEU A 144 3.03 16.43 -3.38
C LEU A 144 3.83 16.22 -4.67
N ASN A 145 3.49 16.93 -5.75
CA ASN A 145 4.25 16.88 -7.00
C ASN A 145 5.70 17.35 -6.79
N LYS A 146 5.89 18.46 -6.09
CA LYS A 146 7.22 19.03 -5.79
C LYS A 146 8.08 18.08 -4.94
N ILE A 147 7.48 17.45 -3.92
CA ILE A 147 8.12 16.42 -3.13
C ILE A 147 8.48 15.20 -4.00
N GLY A 148 7.55 14.73 -4.83
CA GLY A 148 7.76 13.61 -5.73
C GLY A 148 8.92 13.82 -6.71
N GLU A 149 9.09 15.04 -7.24
CA GLU A 149 10.26 15.39 -8.07
C GLU A 149 11.58 15.25 -7.31
N MET A 150 11.61 15.63 -6.03
CA MET A 150 12.82 15.48 -5.21
C MET A 150 13.07 14.01 -4.86
N VAL A 151 12.06 13.28 -4.42
CA VAL A 151 12.16 11.86 -4.10
C VAL A 151 12.67 11.04 -5.28
N LYS A 152 12.19 11.34 -6.48
CA LYS A 152 12.64 10.68 -7.72
C LYS A 152 14.14 10.86 -7.99
N LYS A 153 14.74 12.00 -7.63
CA LYS A 153 16.19 12.24 -7.78
C LYS A 153 17.04 11.32 -6.89
N TYR A 154 16.46 10.82 -5.80
CA TYR A 154 17.08 9.83 -4.91
C TYR A 154 16.84 8.39 -5.37
N GLY A 155 16.12 8.18 -6.47
CA GLY A 155 15.78 6.84 -6.96
C GLY A 155 14.68 6.14 -6.15
N LEU A 156 13.98 6.88 -5.29
CA LEU A 156 12.92 6.36 -4.43
C LEU A 156 11.54 6.53 -5.10
N THR A 157 10.59 5.72 -4.69
CA THR A 157 9.16 5.89 -5.02
C THR A 157 8.48 6.68 -3.93
N PHE A 158 7.83 7.79 -4.29
CA PHE A 158 7.08 8.59 -3.34
C PHE A 158 5.64 8.10 -3.20
N CYS A 159 5.21 7.87 -1.96
CA CYS A 159 3.83 7.60 -1.60
C CYS A 159 3.34 8.59 -0.54
N TRP A 160 2.08 9.00 -0.65
CA TRP A 160 1.39 9.65 0.44
C TRP A 160 0.38 8.69 1.08
N HIS A 161 0.17 8.83 2.37
CA HIS A 161 -0.70 7.99 3.18
C HIS A 161 -2.00 8.75 3.51
N ASN A 162 -3.14 8.09 3.37
CA ASN A 162 -4.43 8.70 3.64
C ASN A 162 -4.90 8.49 5.08
N HIS A 163 -5.78 9.39 5.48
CA HIS A 163 -6.63 9.25 6.67
C HIS A 163 -8.10 9.40 6.28
N ASN A 164 -8.99 9.48 7.25
CA ASN A 164 -10.41 9.66 6.99
C ASN A 164 -10.77 11.05 6.43
N LYS A 165 -9.95 12.07 6.68
CA LYS A 165 -10.20 13.45 6.19
C LYS A 165 -10.29 13.54 4.68
N GLU A 166 -9.53 12.73 3.96
CA GLU A 166 -9.50 12.69 2.51
C GLU A 166 -10.80 12.12 1.92
N PHE A 167 -11.65 11.52 2.77
CA PHE A 167 -12.95 10.96 2.39
C PHE A 167 -14.15 11.80 2.88
N ILE A 168 -13.91 12.93 3.55
CA ILE A 168 -14.95 13.90 3.88
C ILE A 168 -15.22 14.77 2.64
N ALA A 169 -16.44 14.71 2.12
CA ALA A 169 -16.80 15.43 0.91
C ALA A 169 -16.61 16.96 1.05
N MET A 170 -16.03 17.56 0.05
CA MET A 170 -15.94 19.01 -0.16
C MET A 170 -16.81 19.41 -1.36
N GLU A 171 -16.80 20.69 -1.77
CA GLU A 171 -17.60 21.20 -2.87
C GLU A 171 -17.38 20.48 -4.22
N ASP A 172 -16.15 20.01 -4.49
CA ASP A 172 -15.76 19.34 -5.75
C ASP A 172 -15.55 17.80 -5.56
N GLY A 173 -16.25 17.18 -4.63
CA GLY A 173 -16.17 15.74 -4.37
C GLY A 173 -15.22 15.37 -3.23
N LEU A 174 -14.53 14.24 -3.34
CA LEU A 174 -13.63 13.77 -2.28
C LEU A 174 -12.22 14.34 -2.46
N PRO A 175 -11.61 14.86 -1.38
CA PRO A 175 -10.19 15.26 -1.40
C PRO A 175 -9.27 14.17 -1.93
N PHE A 176 -9.49 12.89 -1.57
CA PHE A 176 -8.72 11.77 -2.07
C PHE A 176 -8.71 11.73 -3.60
N ASP A 177 -9.88 11.78 -4.21
CA ASP A 177 -10.01 11.76 -5.67
C ASP A 177 -9.34 12.96 -6.32
N TYR A 178 -9.50 14.14 -5.70
CA TYR A 178 -8.86 15.36 -6.17
C TYR A 178 -7.34 15.24 -6.20
N LEU A 179 -6.73 14.77 -5.09
CA LEU A 179 -5.28 14.58 -4.98
C LEU A 179 -4.79 13.56 -6.00
N MET A 180 -5.49 12.42 -6.14
CA MET A 180 -5.13 11.39 -7.12
C MET A 180 -5.20 11.88 -8.56
N LYS A 181 -6.16 12.74 -8.89
CA LYS A 181 -6.37 13.32 -10.23
C LYS A 181 -5.35 14.41 -10.55
N ASN A 182 -4.99 15.24 -9.58
CA ASN A 182 -4.19 16.46 -9.78
C ASN A 182 -2.71 16.30 -9.39
N THR A 183 -2.28 15.10 -9.06
CA THR A 183 -0.86 14.77 -8.88
C THR A 183 -0.35 13.94 -10.05
N ASP A 184 0.91 14.14 -10.41
CA ASP A 184 1.58 13.38 -11.47
C ASP A 184 1.65 11.90 -11.07
N LYS A 185 1.09 11.04 -11.92
CA LYS A 185 1.01 9.60 -11.68
C LYS A 185 2.38 8.89 -11.62
N ASP A 186 3.42 9.49 -12.21
CA ASP A 186 4.77 8.92 -12.25
C ASP A 186 5.65 9.44 -11.12
N LEU A 187 5.22 10.52 -10.44
CA LEU A 187 5.91 11.11 -9.29
C LEU A 187 5.26 10.74 -7.96
N VAL A 188 3.93 10.63 -7.92
CA VAL A 188 3.17 10.50 -6.67
C VAL A 188 2.34 9.22 -6.70
N LYS A 189 2.59 8.34 -5.76
CA LYS A 189 1.81 7.12 -5.52
C LYS A 189 1.07 7.25 -4.18
N CYS A 190 0.34 6.21 -3.80
CA CYS A 190 -0.38 6.16 -2.55
C CYS A 190 -0.01 4.89 -1.77
N GLU A 191 0.17 5.05 -0.49
CA GLU A 191 0.07 4.02 0.53
C GLU A 191 -1.34 4.12 1.11
N LEU A 192 -2.19 3.13 0.78
CA LEU A 192 -3.60 3.17 1.16
C LEU A 192 -3.80 2.53 2.52
N ASP A 193 -4.22 3.32 3.51
CA ASP A 193 -4.67 2.79 4.79
C ASP A 193 -6.16 2.39 4.69
N ILE A 194 -6.39 1.09 4.79
CA ILE A 194 -7.71 0.46 4.63
C ILE A 194 -8.68 0.90 5.72
N TYR A 195 -8.21 0.97 6.97
CA TYR A 195 -9.04 1.39 8.10
C TYR A 195 -9.56 2.82 7.91
N TRP A 196 -8.67 3.75 7.54
CA TRP A 196 -9.06 5.14 7.36
C TRP A 196 -10.00 5.36 6.18
N VAL A 197 -9.92 4.52 5.14
CA VAL A 197 -10.93 4.51 4.05
C VAL A 197 -12.30 4.16 4.62
N VAL A 198 -12.40 3.05 5.38
CA VAL A 198 -13.66 2.60 6.01
C VAL A 198 -14.15 3.63 7.04
N LYS A 199 -13.25 4.20 7.85
CA LYS A 199 -13.57 5.25 8.83
C LYS A 199 -14.10 6.53 8.20
N GLY A 200 -13.75 6.78 6.95
CA GLY A 200 -14.26 7.87 6.11
C GLY A 200 -15.52 7.51 5.32
N ASP A 201 -16.21 6.42 5.68
CA ASP A 201 -17.43 5.92 5.01
C ASP A 201 -17.23 5.63 3.52
N ALA A 202 -15.99 5.29 3.10
CA ALA A 202 -15.67 4.92 1.73
C ALA A 202 -15.41 3.39 1.61
N ASP A 203 -15.52 2.87 0.38
CA ASP A 203 -15.28 1.46 0.08
C ASP A 203 -13.82 1.25 -0.40
N PRO A 204 -12.96 0.54 0.36
CA PRO A 204 -11.59 0.26 -0.05
C PRO A 204 -11.47 -0.44 -1.41
N LEU A 205 -12.41 -1.34 -1.72
CA LEU A 205 -12.44 -2.05 -3.00
C LEU A 205 -12.73 -1.09 -4.16
N GLY A 206 -13.68 -0.17 -3.97
CA GLY A 206 -13.98 0.89 -4.92
C GLY A 206 -12.81 1.83 -5.15
N VAL A 207 -12.12 2.22 -4.07
CA VAL A 207 -10.91 3.08 -4.12
C VAL A 207 -9.79 2.38 -4.90
N LEU A 208 -9.48 1.10 -4.61
CA LEU A 208 -8.48 0.31 -5.32
C LEU A 208 -8.76 0.25 -6.83
N LYS A 209 -10.00 -0.08 -7.21
CA LYS A 209 -10.42 -0.16 -8.62
C LYS A 209 -10.32 1.18 -9.34
N LYS A 210 -10.80 2.24 -8.70
CA LYS A 210 -10.82 3.60 -9.28
C LYS A 210 -9.42 4.16 -9.52
N HIS A 211 -8.48 3.85 -8.62
CA HIS A 211 -7.13 4.38 -8.65
C HIS A 211 -6.06 3.33 -8.97
N SER A 212 -6.43 2.34 -9.79
CA SER A 212 -5.53 1.26 -10.19
C SER A 212 -4.18 1.77 -10.72
N GLY A 213 -3.10 1.13 -10.30
CA GLY A 213 -1.72 1.50 -10.66
C GLY A 213 -1.12 2.66 -9.87
N ARG A 214 -1.94 3.37 -9.06
CA ARG A 214 -1.49 4.47 -8.20
C ARG A 214 -1.17 4.02 -6.77
N ILE A 215 -1.80 2.96 -6.28
CA ILE A 215 -1.62 2.41 -4.94
C ILE A 215 -0.50 1.37 -5.00
N LYS A 216 0.49 1.47 -4.11
CA LYS A 216 1.68 0.61 -4.07
C LYS A 216 1.81 -0.18 -2.78
N ILE A 217 1.29 0.34 -1.70
CA ILE A 217 1.39 -0.22 -0.36
C ILE A 217 -0.01 -0.18 0.26
N LEU A 218 -0.37 -1.19 1.05
CA LEU A 218 -1.55 -1.18 1.90
C LEU A 218 -1.14 -1.16 3.36
N HIS A 219 -1.64 -0.18 4.12
CA HIS A 219 -1.67 -0.27 5.57
C HIS A 219 -2.85 -1.15 5.97
N VAL A 220 -2.51 -2.26 6.64
CA VAL A 220 -3.43 -3.28 7.11
C VAL A 220 -3.71 -2.98 8.58
N LYS A 221 -4.73 -2.18 8.79
CA LYS A 221 -5.24 -1.74 10.10
C LYS A 221 -6.70 -2.14 10.16
N ASP A 222 -7.11 -2.82 11.24
CA ASP A 222 -8.47 -3.34 11.36
C ASP A 222 -9.36 -2.43 12.22
N MET A 223 -10.66 -2.65 12.16
CA MET A 223 -11.66 -1.86 12.84
C MET A 223 -12.46 -2.73 13.81
N ALA A 224 -12.53 -2.31 15.05
CA ALA A 224 -13.36 -2.98 16.05
C ALA A 224 -14.85 -2.84 15.70
N GLN A 225 -15.61 -3.86 16.04
CA GLN A 225 -17.07 -3.83 15.91
C GLN A 225 -17.67 -2.82 16.89
N GLY A 226 -18.63 -2.02 16.43
CA GLY A 226 -19.39 -1.10 17.26
C GLY A 226 -19.33 0.36 16.74
N PRO A 227 -20.09 1.27 17.38
CA PRO A 227 -20.29 2.63 16.86
C PRO A 227 -19.05 3.52 16.98
N ALA A 228 -18.12 3.20 17.87
CA ALA A 228 -16.86 3.95 18.00
C ALA A 228 -15.92 3.70 16.83
N GLN A 229 -16.04 2.54 16.17
CA GLN A 229 -15.15 2.15 15.09
C GLN A 229 -13.67 2.30 15.49
N ASP A 230 -13.31 1.82 16.69
CA ASP A 230 -11.95 1.93 17.23
C ASP A 230 -10.94 1.10 16.45
N PHE A 231 -9.66 1.36 16.66
CA PHE A 231 -8.58 0.59 16.07
C PHE A 231 -8.53 -0.83 16.61
N GLU A 232 -8.28 -1.79 15.72
CA GLU A 232 -8.08 -3.19 16.11
C GLU A 232 -6.89 -3.81 15.37
N CYS A 233 -6.36 -4.90 15.92
CA CYS A 233 -5.30 -5.65 15.25
C CYS A 233 -5.87 -6.43 14.07
N PRO A 234 -5.19 -6.46 12.91
CA PRO A 234 -5.63 -7.21 11.74
C PRO A 234 -6.05 -8.65 12.04
N GLY A 235 -7.27 -8.99 11.63
CA GLY A 235 -7.91 -10.29 11.86
C GLY A 235 -8.72 -10.40 13.15
N SER A 236 -8.78 -9.32 13.94
CA SER A 236 -9.62 -9.26 15.17
C SER A 236 -10.81 -8.31 15.02
N GLY A 237 -10.90 -7.58 13.91
CA GLY A 237 -11.95 -6.61 13.62
C GLY A 237 -12.94 -7.08 12.56
N ILE A 238 -13.53 -6.13 11.84
CA ILE A 238 -14.65 -6.35 10.91
C ILE A 238 -14.28 -6.15 9.44
N ILE A 239 -13.06 -5.73 9.11
CA ILE A 239 -12.67 -5.44 7.71
C ILE A 239 -12.45 -6.74 6.92
N ASP A 240 -13.09 -6.84 5.74
CA ASP A 240 -12.96 -8.00 4.84
C ASP A 240 -11.64 -7.93 4.04
N PHE A 241 -10.53 -8.21 4.70
CA PHE A 241 -9.21 -8.25 4.05
C PHE A 241 -9.12 -9.25 2.89
N PRO A 242 -9.68 -10.47 2.93
CA PRO A 242 -9.61 -11.40 1.81
C PRO A 242 -10.08 -10.81 0.48
N THR A 243 -11.22 -10.11 0.49
CA THR A 243 -11.77 -9.47 -0.72
C THR A 243 -10.89 -8.32 -1.20
N ILE A 244 -10.39 -7.48 -0.27
CA ILE A 244 -9.51 -6.36 -0.57
C ILE A 244 -8.17 -6.85 -1.13
N PHE A 245 -7.58 -7.88 -0.51
CA PHE A 245 -6.26 -8.41 -0.91
C PHE A 245 -6.30 -9.12 -2.27
N ARG A 246 -7.42 -9.78 -2.60
CA ARG A 246 -7.60 -10.34 -3.95
C ARG A 246 -7.53 -9.25 -5.03
N GLU A 247 -8.22 -8.14 -4.81
CA GLU A 247 -8.17 -7.00 -5.73
C GLU A 247 -6.76 -6.37 -5.76
N ALA A 248 -6.15 -6.18 -4.61
CA ALA A 248 -4.79 -5.63 -4.50
C ALA A 248 -3.76 -6.49 -5.25
N ALA A 249 -3.82 -7.81 -5.08
CA ALA A 249 -2.94 -8.75 -5.78
C ALA A 249 -3.15 -8.72 -7.30
N ASN A 250 -4.40 -8.61 -7.77
CA ASN A 250 -4.71 -8.45 -9.19
C ASN A 250 -4.09 -7.18 -9.79
N GLN A 251 -3.89 -6.14 -8.97
CA GLN A 251 -3.23 -4.89 -9.37
C GLN A 251 -1.71 -4.90 -9.16
N GLY A 252 -1.15 -6.01 -8.66
CA GLY A 252 0.29 -6.15 -8.43
C GLY A 252 0.79 -5.42 -7.19
N ILE A 253 -0.07 -5.17 -6.19
CA ILE A 253 0.35 -4.63 -4.89
C ILE A 253 1.00 -5.76 -4.09
N GLU A 254 2.21 -5.52 -3.58
CA GLU A 254 3.02 -6.55 -2.91
C GLU A 254 3.33 -6.25 -1.43
N HIS A 255 3.09 -5.02 -0.96
CA HIS A 255 3.43 -4.57 0.39
C HIS A 255 2.17 -4.42 1.24
N TYR A 256 2.12 -5.15 2.35
CA TYR A 256 1.00 -5.21 3.29
C TYR A 256 1.54 -4.98 4.69
N ILE A 257 1.32 -3.77 5.23
CA ILE A 257 1.99 -3.26 6.43
C ILE A 257 1.01 -3.19 7.59
N VAL A 258 1.27 -3.99 8.61
CA VAL A 258 0.45 -4.01 9.82
C VAL A 258 0.67 -2.75 10.64
N GLU A 259 -0.41 -2.11 10.98
CA GLU A 259 -0.47 -0.95 11.86
C GLU A 259 -1.69 -1.02 12.79
N ARG A 260 -1.57 -0.42 13.97
CA ARG A 260 -2.67 -0.10 14.87
C ARG A 260 -2.31 1.11 15.71
N ASP A 261 -3.05 2.20 15.55
CA ASP A 261 -2.89 3.37 16.43
C ASP A 261 -3.27 3.03 17.87
N ASN A 262 -2.65 3.73 18.81
CA ASN A 262 -2.93 3.59 20.24
C ASN A 262 -2.91 2.13 20.75
N CYS A 263 -2.04 1.29 20.14
CA CYS A 263 -1.96 -0.13 20.48
C CYS A 263 -1.46 -0.30 21.93
N PRO A 264 -2.22 -1.00 22.80
CA PRO A 264 -1.81 -1.19 24.20
C PRO A 264 -0.63 -2.16 24.32
N ASP A 265 -0.54 -3.16 23.45
CA ASP A 265 0.54 -4.16 23.38
C ASP A 265 0.89 -4.46 21.91
N GLY A 266 1.90 -3.78 21.41
CA GLY A 266 2.32 -3.90 20.00
C GLY A 266 2.83 -5.30 19.64
N MET A 267 3.54 -5.95 20.55
CA MET A 267 4.06 -7.29 20.31
C MET A 267 2.95 -8.36 20.30
N ALA A 268 1.94 -8.25 21.15
CA ALA A 268 0.77 -9.11 21.08
C ALA A 268 -0.01 -8.89 19.77
N CYS A 269 -0.14 -7.64 19.34
CA CYS A 269 -0.76 -7.29 18.07
C CYS A 269 0.01 -7.87 16.88
N LEU A 270 1.32 -7.71 16.81
CA LEU A 270 2.14 -8.34 15.75
C LEU A 270 1.99 -9.86 15.75
N LYS A 271 2.01 -10.50 16.92
CA LYS A 271 1.86 -11.96 17.01
C LYS A 271 0.53 -12.44 16.45
N SER A 272 -0.58 -11.83 16.85
CA SER A 272 -1.92 -12.20 16.37
C SER A 272 -2.12 -11.89 14.88
N SER A 273 -1.71 -10.70 14.44
CA SER A 273 -1.82 -10.27 13.04
C SER A 273 -0.92 -11.09 12.12
N GLY A 274 0.31 -11.40 12.53
CA GLY A 274 1.21 -12.27 11.78
C GLY A 274 0.64 -13.67 11.61
N ALA A 275 0.07 -14.26 12.67
CA ALA A 275 -0.60 -15.55 12.60
C ALA A 275 -1.82 -15.53 11.66
N TYR A 276 -2.64 -14.47 11.72
CA TYR A 276 -3.79 -14.28 10.83
C TYR A 276 -3.34 -14.17 9.36
N LEU A 277 -2.45 -13.23 9.05
CA LEU A 277 -2.04 -12.92 7.68
C LEU A 277 -1.29 -14.06 6.99
N LYS A 278 -0.46 -14.82 7.72
CA LYS A 278 0.21 -16.02 7.20
C LYS A 278 -0.75 -17.14 6.78
N ASN A 279 -1.89 -17.23 7.47
CA ASN A 279 -2.89 -18.27 7.20
C ASN A 279 -4.00 -17.77 6.26
N LEU A 280 -4.10 -16.47 6.03
CA LEU A 280 -5.09 -15.89 5.14
C LEU A 280 -4.91 -16.40 3.72
N THR A 281 -6.02 -16.79 3.11
CA THR A 281 -6.12 -17.16 1.69
C THR A 281 -7.19 -16.31 1.01
N PHE A 282 -6.97 -15.89 -0.24
CA PHE A 282 -7.88 -15.02 -0.98
C PHE A 282 -7.86 -15.28 -2.47
#